data_93e4c122e87e2fd3dbbd3ef8dc2bd274
#
_entry.id   93e4c122e87e2fd3dbbd3ef8dc2bd274
#
_cell.length_a   1.000
_cell.length_b   1.000
_cell.length_c   1.000
_cell.angle_alpha   90.00
_cell.angle_beta   90.00
_cell.angle_gamma   90.00
#
_symmetry.space_group_name_H-M   'P 1'
#
loop_
_entity.id
_entity.type
_entity.pdbx_description
1 polymer ?
#
loop_
_entity_poly.entity_id
_entity_poly.type
_entity_poly.pdbx_seq_one_letter_code
_entity_poly.pdbx_strand_id
1 'polypeptide(L)'
;SNNIRLNIHPSDNDRIIVETRKKSDGKSKEDARDNAREISHGFELGNNNLLIDGYFLSEVKNKFRAQKIYLDIYIPVGQIIYLDKSARSFLYDVDNIQDIY
;
A
#
# COMPACT_ATOMS: atom_id res chain seq x y z
N SER A 1 9.80 1.43 -4.56
CA SER A 1 10.52 0.91 -3.41
C SER A 1 10.07 -0.52 -3.09
N ASN A 2 11.02 -1.37 -2.75
CA ASN A 2 10.72 -2.75 -2.34
C ASN A 2 9.97 -2.83 -1.00
N ASN A 3 9.96 -1.74 -0.25
CA ASN A 3 9.34 -1.69 1.07
C ASN A 3 7.89 -1.20 1.05
N ILE A 4 7.44 -0.71 -0.09
CA ILE A 4 6.04 -0.31 -0.30
C ILE A 4 5.52 -1.12 -1.47
N ARG A 5 4.41 -1.82 -1.25
CA ARG A 5 3.82 -2.71 -2.26
C ARG A 5 2.35 -2.41 -2.45
N LEU A 6 1.97 -2.31 -3.72
CA LEU A 6 0.59 -2.07 -4.11
C LEU A 6 -0.03 -3.38 -4.57
N ASN A 7 -1.15 -3.73 -3.97
CA ASN A 7 -2.00 -4.85 -4.39
C ASN A 7 -3.32 -4.28 -4.89
N ILE A 8 -3.66 -4.58 -6.13
CA ILE A 8 -4.91 -4.08 -6.72
C ILE A 8 -5.87 -5.24 -6.86
N HIS A 9 -7.07 -5.08 -6.31
CA HIS A 9 -8.09 -6.11 -6.24
C HIS A 9 -9.39 -5.64 -6.89
N PRO A 10 -10.08 -6.49 -7.67
CA PRO A 10 -11.44 -6.19 -8.08
C PRO A 10 -12.37 -6.28 -6.87
N SER A 11 -13.46 -5.51 -6.90
CA SER A 11 -14.37 -5.40 -5.77
C SER A 11 -15.80 -5.26 -6.25
N ASP A 12 -16.74 -5.74 -5.44
CA ASP A 12 -18.18 -5.51 -5.65
C ASP A 12 -18.66 -4.20 -5.01
N ASN A 13 -17.77 -3.47 -4.36
CA ASN A 13 -18.09 -2.15 -3.83
C ASN A 13 -18.35 -1.16 -4.96
N ASP A 14 -19.10 -0.12 -4.67
CA ASP A 14 -19.42 0.94 -5.64
C ASP A 14 -18.38 2.07 -5.65
N ARG A 15 -17.38 2.01 -4.79
CA ARG A 15 -16.31 3.01 -4.69
C ARG A 15 -14.96 2.35 -4.45
N ILE A 16 -13.88 3.10 -4.71
CA ILE A 16 -12.52 2.66 -4.42
C ILE A 16 -12.28 2.70 -2.91
N ILE A 17 -11.72 1.60 -2.40
CA ILE A 17 -11.32 1.48 -0.99
C ILE A 17 -9.83 1.23 -0.94
N VAL A 18 -9.14 1.95 -0.08
CA VAL A 18 -7.71 1.78 0.17
C VAL A 18 -7.50 1.32 1.61
N GLU A 19 -6.86 0.19 1.78
CA GLU A 19 -6.48 -0.33 3.09
C GLU A 19 -4.96 -0.40 3.21
N THR A 20 -4.44 0.04 4.35
CA THR A 20 -3.01 0.00 4.63
C THR A 20 -2.70 -1.08 5.63
N ARG A 21 -1.74 -1.95 5.31
CA ARG A 21 -1.18 -2.92 6.24
C ARG A 21 0.29 -2.58 6.47
N LYS A 22 0.66 -2.48 7.73
CA LYS A 22 2.03 -2.20 8.15
C LYS A 22 2.62 -3.44 8.79
N LYS A 23 3.83 -3.79 8.39
CA LYS A 23 4.53 -4.98 8.87
C LYS A 23 5.91 -4.60 9.39
N SER A 24 6.31 -5.22 10.48
CA SER A 24 7.65 -5.10 11.04
C SER A 24 8.04 -6.40 11.72
N ASP A 25 9.34 -6.64 11.83
CA ASP A 25 9.85 -7.69 12.70
C ASP A 25 9.96 -7.17 14.14
N GLY A 26 10.02 -8.08 15.09
CA GLY A 26 10.20 -7.79 16.50
C GLY A 26 10.58 -9.05 17.28
N LYS A 27 10.94 -8.87 18.54
CA LYS A 27 11.34 -9.97 19.43
C LYS A 27 10.18 -10.90 19.77
N SER A 28 8.96 -10.40 19.64
CA SER A 28 7.71 -11.12 19.87
C SER A 28 6.66 -10.58 18.90
N LYS A 29 5.49 -11.22 18.85
CA LYS A 29 4.37 -10.72 18.05
C LYS A 29 3.92 -9.34 18.52
N GLU A 30 3.90 -9.12 19.82
CA GLU A 30 3.53 -7.84 20.40
C GLU A 30 4.54 -6.75 20.03
N ASP A 31 5.82 -7.04 20.17
CA ASP A 31 6.89 -6.12 19.81
C ASP A 31 6.84 -5.79 18.30
N ALA A 32 6.62 -6.78 17.46
CA ALA A 32 6.47 -6.57 16.01
C ALA A 32 5.29 -5.65 15.69
N ARG A 33 4.14 -5.81 16.35
CA ARG A 33 2.99 -4.93 16.17
C ARG A 33 3.27 -3.50 16.62
N ASP A 34 3.95 -3.34 17.75
CA ASP A 34 4.31 -2.03 18.27
C ASP A 34 5.27 -1.33 17.31
N ASN A 35 6.26 -2.03 16.78
CA ASN A 35 7.18 -1.49 15.79
C ASN A 35 6.44 -1.10 14.50
N ALA A 36 5.48 -1.89 14.05
CA ALA A 36 4.69 -1.58 12.87
C ALA A 36 3.84 -0.32 13.07
N ARG A 37 3.26 -0.11 14.26
CA ARG A 37 2.47 1.09 14.56
C ARG A 37 3.29 2.37 14.50
N GLU A 38 4.60 2.29 14.67
CA GLU A 38 5.50 3.45 14.58
C GLU A 38 5.83 3.85 13.14
N ILE A 39 5.42 3.06 12.16
CA ILE A 39 5.60 3.40 10.75
C ILE A 39 4.60 4.47 10.36
N SER A 40 5.08 5.55 9.76
CA SER A 40 4.26 6.65 9.24
C SER A 40 4.33 6.66 7.72
N HIS A 41 3.17 6.59 7.08
CA HIS A 41 3.04 6.64 5.63
C HIS A 41 1.75 7.35 5.27
N GLY A 42 1.77 8.12 4.18
CA GLY A 42 0.64 8.91 3.73
C GLY A 42 0.17 8.58 2.32
N PHE A 43 -1.11 8.81 2.10
CA PHE A 43 -1.68 8.85 0.77
C PHE A 43 -2.85 9.83 0.76
N GLU A 44 -3.22 10.30 -0.43
CA GLU A 44 -4.36 11.20 -0.63
C GLU A 44 -5.23 10.65 -1.76
N LEU A 45 -6.53 10.62 -1.56
CA LEU A 45 -7.51 10.25 -2.57
C LEU A 45 -8.46 11.42 -2.79
N GLY A 46 -8.52 11.92 -4.02
CA GLY A 46 -9.40 13.01 -4.37
C GLY A 46 -9.28 13.36 -5.85
N ASN A 47 -10.27 14.02 -6.41
CA ASN A 47 -10.28 14.47 -7.82
C ASN A 47 -9.96 13.34 -8.82
N ASN A 48 -10.43 12.14 -8.54
CA ASN A 48 -10.16 10.93 -9.33
C ASN A 48 -8.68 10.51 -9.38
N ASN A 49 -7.90 10.97 -8.42
CA ASN A 49 -6.50 10.60 -8.29
C ASN A 49 -6.23 10.01 -6.92
N LEU A 50 -5.40 8.99 -6.90
CA LEU A 50 -4.81 8.46 -5.68
C LEU A 50 -3.31 8.74 -5.71
N LEU A 51 -2.86 9.58 -4.80
CA LEU A 51 -1.45 9.94 -4.64
C LEU A 51 -0.91 9.21 -3.42
N ILE A 52 0.17 8.48 -3.61
CA ILE A 52 0.76 7.64 -2.58
C ILE A 52 2.19 8.08 -2.35
N ASP A 53 2.56 8.31 -1.09
CA ASP A 53 3.95 8.58 -0.74
C ASP A 53 4.83 7.39 -1.14
N GLY A 54 5.91 7.65 -1.84
CA GLY A 54 6.85 6.63 -2.28
C GLY A 54 7.80 6.15 -1.20
N TYR A 55 7.64 6.63 0.02
CA TYR A 55 8.48 6.29 1.17
C TYR A 55 7.65 6.29 2.44
N PHE A 56 8.19 5.70 3.49
CA PHE A 56 7.61 5.79 4.82
C PHE A 56 8.67 6.19 5.83
N LEU A 57 8.23 6.69 6.97
CA LEU A 57 9.08 7.08 8.08
C LEU A 57 8.89 6.12 9.25
N SER A 58 9.96 5.87 9.96
CA SER A 58 9.95 4.99 11.13
C SER A 58 10.93 5.51 12.18
N GLU A 59 10.72 5.12 13.41
CA GLU A 59 11.66 5.43 14.47
C GLU A 59 13.05 4.87 14.14
N VAL A 60 14.10 5.63 14.45
CA VAL A 60 15.48 5.23 14.18
C VAL A 60 15.81 3.87 14.79
N LYS A 61 15.30 3.60 15.98
CA LYS A 61 15.48 2.32 16.68
C LYS A 61 14.93 1.12 15.91
N ASN A 62 14.03 1.34 14.94
CA ASN A 62 13.35 0.30 14.19
C ASN A 62 13.94 0.07 12.79
N LYS A 63 15.02 0.76 12.44
CA LYS A 63 15.55 0.75 11.06
C LYS A 63 15.96 -0.62 10.52
N PHE A 64 16.22 -1.58 11.39
CA PHE A 64 16.61 -2.95 11.01
C PHE A 64 15.48 -3.97 11.18
N ARG A 65 14.22 -3.53 11.26
CA ARG A 65 13.08 -4.38 11.57
C ARG A 65 12.34 -4.91 10.35
N ALA A 66 12.98 -4.93 9.17
CA ALA A 66 12.38 -5.43 7.93
C ALA A 66 10.98 -4.88 7.69
N GLN A 67 10.83 -3.58 7.83
CA GLN A 67 9.54 -2.92 7.77
C GLN A 67 9.01 -2.84 6.35
N LYS A 68 7.70 -3.09 6.20
CA LYS A 68 7.02 -3.02 4.91
C LYS A 68 5.64 -2.42 5.08
N ILE A 69 5.18 -1.80 4.00
CA ILE A 69 3.82 -1.31 3.87
C ILE A 69 3.17 -1.98 2.66
N TYR A 70 1.97 -2.50 2.87
CA TYR A 70 1.12 -3.00 1.80
C TYR A 70 -0.10 -2.09 1.70
N LEU A 71 -0.36 -1.63 0.50
CA LEU A 71 -1.57 -0.89 0.18
C LEU A 71 -2.45 -1.80 -0.67
N ASP A 72 -3.58 -2.21 -0.11
CA ASP A 72 -4.59 -2.98 -0.81
C ASP A 72 -5.62 -2.01 -1.37
N ILE A 73 -5.70 -1.92 -2.69
CA ILE A 73 -6.57 -1.00 -3.40
C ILE A 73 -7.68 -1.82 -4.05
N TYR A 74 -8.90 -1.62 -3.57
CA TYR A 74 -10.08 -2.32 -4.05
C TYR A 74 -10.79 -1.43 -5.05
N ILE A 75 -10.93 -1.92 -6.27
CA ILE A 75 -11.47 -1.15 -7.38
C ILE A 75 -12.76 -1.81 -7.87
N PRO A 76 -13.86 -1.07 -8.00
CA PRO A 76 -15.10 -1.63 -8.53
C PRO A 76 -14.90 -2.33 -9.85
N VAL A 77 -15.46 -3.53 -9.98
CA VAL A 77 -15.42 -4.28 -11.24
C VAL A 77 -16.01 -3.44 -12.36
N GLY A 78 -15.31 -3.39 -13.49
CA GLY A 78 -15.72 -2.61 -14.66
C GLY A 78 -15.20 -1.19 -14.68
N GLN A 79 -14.60 -0.71 -13.58
CA GLN A 79 -13.97 0.61 -13.56
C GLN A 79 -12.60 0.56 -14.24
N ILE A 80 -12.35 1.54 -15.09
CA ILE A 80 -11.05 1.70 -15.77
C ILE A 80 -10.15 2.53 -14.85
N ILE A 81 -8.91 2.05 -14.68
CA ILE A 81 -7.90 2.80 -13.93
C ILE A 81 -6.67 3.01 -14.80
N TYR A 82 -5.97 4.08 -14.52
CA TYR A 82 -4.70 4.41 -15.18
C TYR A 82 -3.61 4.45 -14.13
N LEU A 83 -2.52 3.73 -14.39
CA LEU A 83 -1.34 3.74 -13.52
C LEU A 83 -0.26 4.61 -14.13
N ASP A 84 0.14 5.65 -13.39
CA ASP A 84 1.30 6.43 -13.78
C ASP A 84 2.56 5.55 -13.75
N LYS A 85 3.56 5.91 -14.55
CA LYS A 85 4.83 5.17 -14.60
C LYS A 85 5.48 5.06 -13.23
N SER A 86 5.37 6.10 -12.41
CA SER A 86 5.92 6.12 -11.06
C SER A 86 5.34 5.05 -10.15
N ALA A 87 4.13 4.57 -10.41
CA ALA A 87 3.49 3.55 -9.60
C ALA A 87 3.95 2.12 -9.94
N ARG A 88 4.49 1.89 -11.14
CA ARG A 88 4.76 0.54 -11.63
C ARG A 88 5.78 -0.22 -10.79
N SER A 89 6.78 0.47 -10.26
CA SER A 89 7.81 -0.16 -9.43
C SER A 89 7.28 -0.64 -8.07
N PHE A 90 6.10 -0.18 -7.66
CA PHE A 90 5.47 -0.57 -6.40
C PHE A 90 4.44 -1.69 -6.56
N LEU A 91 4.05 -2.03 -7.79
CA LEU A 91 3.07 -3.07 -8.03
C LEU A 91 3.60 -4.41 -7.57
N TYR A 92 2.82 -5.10 -6.76
CA TYR A 92 3.14 -6.42 -6.25
C TYR A 92 2.16 -7.47 -6.77
N ASP A 93 0.87 -7.17 -6.74
CA ASP A 93 -0.17 -8.07 -7.20
C ASP A 93 -1.31 -7.29 -7.85
N VAL A 94 -1.79 -7.78 -9.00
CA VAL A 94 -2.91 -7.17 -9.72
C VAL A 94 -3.86 -8.29 -10.14
N ASP A 95 -4.95 -8.45 -9.38
CA ASP A 95 -5.91 -9.52 -9.57
C ASP A 95 -6.96 -9.16 -10.61
N ASN A 96 -6.97 -9.88 -11.74
CA ASN A 96 -8.08 -9.84 -12.71
C ASN A 96 -8.54 -8.44 -13.13
N ILE A 97 -7.66 -7.46 -13.10
CA ILE A 97 -7.93 -6.12 -13.60
C ILE A 97 -7.33 -6.03 -15.00
N GLN A 98 -8.18 -5.77 -15.98
CA GLN A 98 -7.77 -5.83 -17.36
C GLN A 98 -7.26 -4.50 -17.90
N ASP A 99 -7.89 -3.39 -17.61
CA ASP A 99 -7.56 -2.10 -18.20
C ASP A 99 -6.74 -1.24 -17.26
N ILE A 100 -5.44 -1.52 -17.19
CA ILE A 100 -4.47 -0.79 -16.36
C ILE A 100 -3.45 -0.10 -17.26
N TYR A 101 -3.33 1.19 -17.10
CA TYR A 101 -2.42 2.01 -17.91
C TYR A 101 -1.51 2.88 -17.08
#